data_4181b262a5be95869fd399d722e2d060
#
_entry.id   4181b262a5be95869fd399d722e2d060
#
_cell.length_a   1.000
_cell.length_b   1.000
_cell.length_c   1.000
_cell.angle_alpha   90.00
_cell.angle_beta   90.00
_cell.angle_gamma   90.00
#
_symmetry.space_group_name_H-M   'P 1'
#
loop_
_entity.id
_entity.type
_entity.pdbx_description
1 polymer ?
#
loop_
_entity_poly.entity_id
_entity_poly.type
_entity_poly.pdbx_seq_one_letter_code
_entity_poly.pdbx_strand_id
1 'polypeptide(L)'
;MQIVDGGQETDGQGGAAIYSGPILDGKLVVETAQSAYNAGRENKVSIIIGNNSAEVPAGFVNARSKDELFNLFGSIKDEAKKVYDAGDSVAFAKILTLVNTDKVWAEPARFTARAITAKGAPAYVYLFSYVSPSMQQMMRYGAAHASEIGYVFNNLRSWNGSVITSHDSAVAKMMNTYWANFAKTGNPNGSSLPNWSIYDSTKNEILEIRPDGKAVSEPDPRKARLDLIEKAVTSGNLH
;
A
#
# COMPACT_ATOMS: atom_id res chain seq x y z
N MET A 1 22.12 8.36 -17.42
CA MET A 1 21.80 7.97 -16.03
C MET A 1 20.30 7.81 -15.96
N GLN A 2 19.80 6.62 -15.68
CA GLN A 2 18.37 6.30 -15.72
C GLN A 2 17.88 6.17 -14.27
N ILE A 3 16.79 6.85 -13.94
CA ILE A 3 16.13 6.69 -12.64
C ILE A 3 15.46 5.33 -12.64
N VAL A 4 15.76 4.51 -11.65
CA VAL A 4 15.42 3.08 -11.64
C VAL A 4 14.07 2.81 -11.02
N ASP A 5 13.58 3.67 -10.17
CA ASP A 5 12.28 3.50 -9.54
C ASP A 5 11.50 4.80 -9.68
N GLY A 6 10.24 4.70 -10.12
CA GLY A 6 9.39 5.83 -10.45
C GLY A 6 9.00 6.74 -9.28
N GLY A 7 9.67 6.61 -8.16
CA GLY A 7 9.51 7.45 -6.99
C GLY A 7 10.11 8.83 -7.17
N GLN A 8 9.62 9.59 -8.14
CA GLN A 8 9.74 11.04 -8.03
C GLN A 8 8.66 11.53 -7.08
N GLU A 9 8.96 11.54 -5.79
CA GLU A 9 8.16 12.30 -4.85
C GLU A 9 8.36 13.78 -5.17
N THR A 10 7.34 14.39 -5.78
CA THR A 10 7.24 15.84 -5.80
C THR A 10 6.61 16.27 -4.48
N ASP A 11 7.09 17.33 -3.88
CA ASP A 11 6.55 17.94 -2.65
C ASP A 11 5.13 18.50 -2.79
N GLY A 12 4.40 18.11 -3.81
CA GLY A 12 3.03 18.56 -4.10
C GLY A 12 2.93 19.97 -4.65
N GLN A 13 4.04 20.67 -4.88
CA GLN A 13 4.04 22.06 -5.38
C GLN A 13 4.51 22.20 -6.84
N GLY A 14 4.66 21.11 -7.59
CA GLY A 14 5.07 21.18 -8.99
C GLY A 14 6.52 21.64 -9.19
N GLY A 15 7.33 21.58 -8.17
CA GLY A 15 8.77 21.84 -8.22
C GLY A 15 9.56 20.66 -8.81
N ALA A 16 10.86 20.88 -9.04
CA ALA A 16 11.78 19.81 -9.39
C ALA A 16 11.77 18.73 -8.30
N ALA A 17 11.84 17.44 -8.70
CA ALA A 17 11.91 16.32 -7.77
C ALA A 17 13.02 16.57 -6.73
N ILE A 18 12.64 16.66 -5.47
CA ILE A 18 13.57 16.97 -4.37
C ILE A 18 14.34 15.72 -3.96
N TYR A 19 13.77 14.54 -4.22
CA TYR A 19 14.37 13.25 -3.88
C TYR A 19 14.80 12.52 -5.16
N SER A 20 16.09 12.21 -5.24
CA SER A 20 16.58 11.27 -6.25
C SER A 20 16.27 9.86 -5.78
N GLY A 21 15.47 9.14 -6.57
CA GLY A 21 15.29 7.71 -6.40
C GLY A 21 16.60 6.94 -6.67
N PRO A 22 16.58 5.62 -6.53
CA PRO A 22 17.71 4.76 -6.89
C PRO A 22 18.17 5.03 -8.33
N ILE A 23 19.48 5.10 -8.53
CA ILE A 23 20.08 5.39 -9.84
C ILE A 23 20.67 4.11 -10.41
N LEU A 24 20.27 3.74 -11.62
CA LEU A 24 20.86 2.63 -12.35
C LEU A 24 22.26 3.07 -12.84
N ASP A 25 23.28 2.79 -12.03
CA ASP A 25 24.66 3.17 -12.27
C ASP A 25 25.49 2.05 -12.94
N GLY A 26 24.90 0.86 -13.06
CA GLY A 26 25.55 -0.33 -13.61
C GLY A 26 26.65 -0.93 -12.72
N LYS A 27 26.80 -0.47 -11.47
CA LYS A 27 27.80 -0.94 -10.51
C LYS A 27 27.15 -1.46 -9.23
N LEU A 28 26.41 -0.61 -8.52
CA LEU A 28 25.68 -0.98 -7.31
C LEU A 28 24.24 -1.36 -7.65
N VAL A 29 23.58 -0.55 -8.46
CA VAL A 29 22.23 -0.84 -8.97
C VAL A 29 22.37 -1.16 -10.44
N VAL A 30 22.36 -2.45 -10.76
CA VAL A 30 22.60 -2.97 -12.11
C VAL A 30 21.32 -3.18 -12.92
N GLU A 31 20.17 -3.19 -12.24
CA GLU A 31 18.85 -3.41 -12.82
C GLU A 31 17.75 -2.82 -11.94
N THR A 32 16.52 -2.75 -12.48
CA THR A 32 15.35 -2.32 -11.70
C THR A 32 14.94 -3.39 -10.71
N ALA A 33 14.31 -2.98 -9.58
CA ALA A 33 13.74 -3.91 -8.61
C ALA A 33 12.76 -4.90 -9.29
N GLN A 34 11.90 -4.40 -10.18
CA GLN A 34 10.96 -5.23 -10.94
C GLN A 34 11.68 -6.29 -11.78
N SER A 35 12.79 -5.92 -12.46
CA SER A 35 13.60 -6.87 -13.23
C SER A 35 14.21 -7.94 -12.33
N ALA A 36 14.76 -7.54 -11.18
CA ALA A 36 15.35 -8.47 -10.21
C ALA A 36 14.33 -9.46 -9.67
N TYR A 37 13.14 -8.98 -9.25
CA TYR A 37 12.05 -9.82 -8.75
C TYR A 37 11.50 -10.77 -9.83
N ASN A 38 11.28 -10.28 -11.05
CA ASN A 38 10.82 -11.13 -12.18
C ASN A 38 11.80 -12.25 -12.48
N ALA A 39 13.09 -12.00 -12.35
CA ALA A 39 14.13 -12.98 -12.59
C ALA A 39 14.53 -13.77 -11.33
N GLY A 40 13.95 -13.44 -10.17
CA GLY A 40 14.22 -14.09 -8.90
C GLY A 40 15.66 -13.93 -8.41
N ARG A 41 16.22 -12.74 -8.58
CA ARG A 41 17.57 -12.40 -8.11
C ARG A 41 17.57 -11.69 -6.74
N GLU A 42 16.40 -11.45 -6.17
CA GLU A 42 16.27 -10.90 -4.82
C GLU A 42 16.82 -11.86 -3.75
N ASN A 43 17.24 -11.30 -2.63
CA ASN A 43 17.64 -12.08 -1.48
C ASN A 43 16.45 -12.83 -0.88
N LYS A 44 16.65 -14.10 -0.53
CA LYS A 44 15.65 -14.93 0.12
C LYS A 44 15.52 -14.56 1.60
N VAL A 45 14.67 -13.59 1.90
CA VAL A 45 14.41 -13.12 3.28
C VAL A 45 12.91 -13.07 3.54
N SER A 46 12.52 -13.28 4.81
CA SER A 46 11.13 -13.03 5.23
C SER A 46 10.83 -11.54 5.18
N ILE A 47 9.64 -11.16 4.75
CA ILE A 47 9.22 -9.75 4.71
C ILE A 47 7.85 -9.54 5.34
N ILE A 48 7.66 -8.37 5.94
CA ILE A 48 6.36 -7.71 6.14
C ILE A 48 6.29 -6.59 5.11
N ILE A 49 5.22 -6.54 4.34
CA ILE A 49 4.99 -5.52 3.34
C ILE A 49 3.50 -5.16 3.29
N GLY A 50 3.19 -3.92 3.02
CA GLY A 50 1.80 -3.47 2.92
C GLY A 50 1.70 -1.97 2.78
N ASN A 51 0.51 -1.45 2.98
CA ASN A 51 0.22 -0.03 2.81
C ASN A 51 -1.03 0.37 3.59
N ASN A 52 -1.24 1.68 3.66
CA ASN A 52 -2.43 2.28 4.25
C ASN A 52 -3.58 2.37 3.23
N SER A 53 -4.82 2.45 3.70
CA SER A 53 -6.00 2.37 2.84
C SER A 53 -6.22 3.61 1.95
N ALA A 54 -5.57 4.73 2.25
CA ALA A 54 -5.67 5.99 1.48
C ALA A 54 -4.35 6.79 1.58
N GLU A 55 -3.27 6.26 0.99
CA GLU A 55 -1.91 6.77 1.13
C GLU A 55 -1.80 8.27 0.83
N VAL A 56 -1.98 8.67 -0.41
CA VAL A 56 -1.92 10.08 -0.80
C VAL A 56 -3.08 10.46 -1.72
N PRO A 57 -3.60 11.69 -1.58
CA PRO A 57 -4.74 12.15 -2.37
C PRO A 57 -4.39 12.43 -3.83
N ALA A 58 -3.13 12.76 -4.15
CA ALA A 58 -2.67 13.10 -5.49
C ALA A 58 -1.14 13.07 -5.54
N GLY A 59 -0.55 13.24 -6.73
CA GLY A 59 0.89 13.43 -6.92
C GLY A 59 1.53 12.44 -7.89
N PHE A 60 1.03 11.22 -7.98
CA PHE A 60 1.58 10.17 -8.86
C PHE A 60 0.70 9.86 -10.06
N VAL A 61 -0.59 10.11 -9.94
CA VAL A 61 -1.55 10.06 -11.05
C VAL A 61 -2.14 11.45 -11.19
N ASN A 62 -1.95 12.06 -12.35
CA ASN A 62 -2.40 13.42 -12.62
C ASN A 62 -3.68 13.38 -13.45
N ALA A 63 -4.79 13.80 -12.87
CA ALA A 63 -6.07 13.99 -13.52
C ALA A 63 -6.85 15.11 -12.82
N ARG A 64 -7.67 15.84 -13.57
CA ARG A 64 -8.49 16.95 -13.08
C ARG A 64 -9.97 16.60 -13.02
N SER A 65 -10.35 15.47 -13.59
CA SER A 65 -11.72 14.97 -13.65
C SER A 65 -11.74 13.44 -13.64
N LYS A 66 -12.95 12.86 -13.39
CA LYS A 66 -13.16 11.41 -13.51
C LYS A 66 -12.85 10.92 -14.93
N ASP A 67 -13.26 11.65 -15.96
CA ASP A 67 -13.06 11.25 -17.34
C ASP A 67 -11.58 11.24 -17.71
N GLU A 68 -10.80 12.26 -17.29
CA GLU A 68 -9.35 12.26 -17.47
C GLU A 68 -8.71 11.08 -16.75
N LEU A 69 -9.10 10.81 -15.50
CA LEU A 69 -8.57 9.70 -14.71
C LEU A 69 -8.84 8.35 -15.36
N PHE A 70 -10.08 8.10 -15.77
CA PHE A 70 -10.43 6.84 -16.40
C PHE A 70 -9.82 6.68 -17.80
N ASN A 71 -9.60 7.75 -18.54
CA ASN A 71 -8.89 7.71 -19.83
C ASN A 71 -7.43 7.22 -19.70
N LEU A 72 -6.79 7.40 -18.52
CA LEU A 72 -5.44 6.85 -18.26
C LEU A 72 -5.39 5.32 -18.28
N PHE A 73 -6.54 4.67 -18.11
CA PHE A 73 -6.65 3.20 -18.21
C PHE A 73 -6.76 2.69 -19.66
N GLY A 74 -6.76 3.57 -20.65
CA GLY A 74 -6.80 3.21 -22.07
C GLY A 74 -8.02 2.36 -22.44
N SER A 75 -7.80 1.22 -23.10
CA SER A 75 -8.88 0.33 -23.56
C SER A 75 -9.71 -0.32 -22.46
N ILE A 76 -9.24 -0.30 -21.21
CA ILE A 76 -9.95 -0.88 -20.04
C ILE A 76 -10.62 0.17 -19.16
N LYS A 77 -10.80 1.40 -19.67
CA LYS A 77 -11.41 2.51 -18.91
C LYS A 77 -12.81 2.21 -18.38
N ASP A 78 -13.63 1.49 -19.15
CA ASP A 78 -14.99 1.15 -18.72
C ASP A 78 -14.99 0.09 -17.60
N GLU A 79 -14.02 -0.82 -17.60
CA GLU A 79 -13.77 -1.74 -16.51
C GLU A 79 -13.30 -0.98 -15.25
N ALA A 80 -12.39 -0.02 -15.42
CA ALA A 80 -11.93 0.84 -14.34
C ALA A 80 -13.06 1.65 -13.71
N LYS A 81 -13.94 2.23 -14.53
CA LYS A 81 -15.13 2.94 -14.05
C LYS A 81 -16.05 2.04 -13.23
N LYS A 82 -16.29 0.81 -13.66
CA LYS A 82 -17.12 -0.15 -12.91
C LYS A 82 -16.50 -0.52 -11.57
N VAL A 83 -15.19 -0.64 -11.49
CA VAL A 83 -14.46 -1.06 -10.28
C VAL A 83 -14.31 0.08 -9.27
N TYR A 84 -14.00 1.29 -9.71
CA TYR A 84 -13.73 2.43 -8.83
C TYR A 84 -14.95 3.32 -8.56
N ASP A 85 -15.93 3.32 -9.45
CA ASP A 85 -17.05 4.27 -9.42
C ASP A 85 -18.36 3.62 -9.91
N ALA A 86 -18.70 2.46 -9.38
CA ALA A 86 -19.94 1.79 -9.69
C ALA A 86 -21.14 2.73 -9.40
N GLY A 87 -21.92 3.07 -10.45
CA GLY A 87 -23.06 3.96 -10.33
C GLY A 87 -22.75 5.45 -10.36
N ASP A 88 -21.53 5.86 -10.73
CA ASP A 88 -21.07 7.25 -10.91
C ASP A 88 -21.29 8.17 -9.68
N SER A 89 -21.24 7.56 -8.49
CA SER A 89 -21.60 8.23 -7.23
C SER A 89 -20.39 8.57 -6.34
N VAL A 90 -19.21 8.02 -6.63
CA VAL A 90 -18.03 8.22 -5.81
C VAL A 90 -17.38 9.58 -6.13
N ALA A 91 -17.03 10.36 -5.11
CA ALA A 91 -16.38 11.65 -5.30
C ALA A 91 -15.03 11.48 -6.02
N PHE A 92 -14.74 12.35 -7.00
CA PHE A 92 -13.49 12.32 -7.78
C PHE A 92 -12.23 12.25 -6.90
N ALA A 93 -12.16 13.08 -5.87
CA ALA A 93 -11.00 13.09 -4.96
C ALA A 93 -10.80 11.75 -4.25
N LYS A 94 -11.86 11.02 -3.91
CA LYS A 94 -11.76 9.67 -3.34
C LYS A 94 -11.23 8.68 -4.38
N ILE A 95 -11.75 8.70 -5.61
CA ILE A 95 -11.29 7.81 -6.69
C ILE A 95 -9.81 8.06 -6.96
N LEU A 96 -9.42 9.32 -7.10
CA LEU A 96 -8.02 9.69 -7.34
C LEU A 96 -7.10 9.19 -6.22
N THR A 97 -7.51 9.35 -4.95
CA THR A 97 -6.77 8.82 -3.80
C THR A 97 -6.61 7.30 -3.89
N LEU A 98 -7.69 6.57 -4.21
CA LEU A 98 -7.65 5.11 -4.32
C LEU A 98 -6.75 4.65 -5.48
N VAL A 99 -6.84 5.28 -6.65
CA VAL A 99 -5.99 4.95 -7.80
C VAL A 99 -4.53 5.22 -7.51
N ASN A 100 -4.19 6.36 -6.88
CA ASN A 100 -2.83 6.63 -6.44
C ASN A 100 -2.33 5.57 -5.45
N THR A 101 -3.13 5.25 -4.44
CA THR A 101 -2.80 4.23 -3.43
C THR A 101 -2.55 2.87 -4.07
N ASP A 102 -3.45 2.44 -4.94
CA ASP A 102 -3.38 1.12 -5.57
C ASP A 102 -2.20 1.00 -6.54
N LYS A 103 -1.93 2.06 -7.33
CA LYS A 103 -0.83 2.07 -8.31
C LYS A 103 0.54 2.10 -7.65
N VAL A 104 0.72 2.91 -6.62
CA VAL A 104 2.06 3.23 -6.10
C VAL A 104 2.46 2.37 -4.91
N TRP A 105 1.50 1.90 -4.12
CA TRP A 105 1.79 1.14 -2.90
C TRP A 105 1.18 -0.26 -2.91
N ALA A 106 -0.12 -0.38 -3.18
CA ALA A 106 -0.82 -1.65 -2.94
C ALA A 106 -0.45 -2.74 -3.96
N GLU A 107 -0.45 -2.43 -5.27
CA GLU A 107 -0.04 -3.40 -6.29
C GLU A 107 1.46 -3.71 -6.26
N PRO A 108 2.37 -2.75 -6.10
CA PRO A 108 3.78 -3.05 -5.88
C PRO A 108 4.05 -3.92 -4.66
N ALA A 109 3.33 -3.73 -3.55
CA ALA A 109 3.42 -4.60 -2.37
C ALA A 109 2.94 -6.03 -2.68
N ARG A 110 1.82 -6.18 -3.37
CA ARG A 110 1.30 -7.47 -3.84
C ARG A 110 2.25 -8.17 -4.81
N PHE A 111 2.79 -7.44 -5.78
CA PHE A 111 3.79 -7.95 -6.73
C PHE A 111 5.04 -8.46 -5.99
N THR A 112 5.58 -7.67 -5.06
CA THR A 112 6.73 -8.06 -4.25
C THR A 112 6.45 -9.31 -3.42
N ALA A 113 5.29 -9.37 -2.75
CA ALA A 113 4.90 -10.54 -1.96
C ALA A 113 4.81 -11.81 -2.81
N ARG A 114 4.26 -11.71 -4.03
CA ARG A 114 4.22 -12.83 -5.00
C ARG A 114 5.62 -13.30 -5.37
N ALA A 115 6.53 -12.39 -5.68
CA ALA A 115 7.90 -12.72 -6.05
C ALA A 115 8.63 -13.43 -4.89
N ILE A 116 8.57 -12.89 -3.69
CA ILE A 116 9.19 -13.46 -2.49
C ILE A 116 8.65 -14.86 -2.17
N THR A 117 7.31 -15.04 -2.20
CA THR A 117 6.71 -16.35 -1.90
C THR A 117 6.96 -17.40 -2.98
N ALA A 118 7.06 -16.98 -4.25
CA ALA A 118 7.45 -17.87 -5.35
C ALA A 118 8.87 -18.47 -5.17
N LYS A 119 9.74 -17.78 -4.42
CA LYS A 119 11.08 -18.28 -4.03
C LYS A 119 11.10 -19.06 -2.73
N GLY A 120 9.94 -19.27 -2.12
CA GLY A 120 9.80 -20.02 -0.87
C GLY A 120 10.27 -19.28 0.38
N ALA A 121 10.32 -17.94 0.33
CA ALA A 121 10.45 -17.10 1.52
C ALA A 121 9.07 -16.61 1.97
N PRO A 122 8.79 -16.50 3.29
CA PRO A 122 7.50 -16.00 3.75
C PRO A 122 7.37 -14.49 3.53
N ALA A 123 6.23 -14.08 2.97
CA ALA A 123 5.80 -12.69 2.92
C ALA A 123 4.50 -12.54 3.70
N TYR A 124 4.41 -11.52 4.52
CA TYR A 124 3.25 -11.15 5.31
C TYR A 124 2.73 -9.82 4.81
N VAL A 125 1.55 -9.84 4.19
CA VAL A 125 0.96 -8.63 3.59
C VAL A 125 -0.04 -8.01 4.54
N TYR A 126 0.00 -6.67 4.71
CA TYR A 126 -0.99 -5.96 5.52
C TYR A 126 -1.69 -4.85 4.75
N LEU A 127 -2.87 -4.51 5.26
CA LEU A 127 -3.62 -3.30 4.94
C LEU A 127 -3.95 -2.58 6.25
N PHE A 128 -3.50 -1.35 6.39
CA PHE A 128 -3.85 -0.52 7.53
C PHE A 128 -5.02 0.38 7.16
N SER A 129 -6.21 0.08 7.69
CA SER A 129 -7.46 0.81 7.44
C SER A 129 -7.96 1.58 8.66
N TYR A 130 -7.31 1.41 9.82
CA TYR A 130 -7.72 2.07 11.04
C TYR A 130 -7.42 3.58 11.01
N VAL A 131 -8.42 4.37 11.37
CA VAL A 131 -8.29 5.81 11.58
C VAL A 131 -8.84 6.13 12.96
N SER A 132 -8.00 6.72 13.81
CA SER A 132 -8.44 7.20 15.14
C SER A 132 -9.69 8.08 15.00
N PRO A 133 -10.68 7.95 15.90
CA PRO A 133 -11.89 8.76 15.84
C PRO A 133 -11.63 10.26 15.76
N SER A 134 -10.59 10.75 16.43
CA SER A 134 -10.21 12.16 16.40
C SER A 134 -9.61 12.63 15.05
N MET A 135 -9.22 11.69 14.18
CA MET A 135 -8.59 11.97 12.88
C MET A 135 -9.53 11.72 11.68
N GLN A 136 -10.72 11.14 11.90
CA GLN A 136 -11.63 10.74 10.81
C GLN A 136 -12.04 11.91 9.89
N GLN A 137 -12.21 13.11 10.43
CA GLN A 137 -12.55 14.28 9.63
C GLN A 137 -11.41 14.67 8.66
N MET A 138 -10.17 14.51 9.09
CA MET A 138 -8.98 14.80 8.29
C MET A 138 -8.69 13.66 7.31
N MET A 139 -8.79 12.41 7.76
CA MET A 139 -8.52 11.20 7.00
C MET A 139 -9.81 10.55 6.49
N ARG A 140 -10.69 11.35 5.86
CA ARG A 140 -12.05 10.93 5.47
C ARG A 140 -12.13 9.85 4.40
N TYR A 141 -11.03 9.55 3.70
CA TYR A 141 -10.99 8.51 2.68
C TYR A 141 -10.33 7.21 3.15
N GLY A 142 -9.73 7.21 4.34
CA GLY A 142 -9.01 6.10 4.93
C GLY A 142 -7.73 6.53 5.63
N ALA A 143 -6.95 5.58 6.11
CA ALA A 143 -5.66 5.83 6.74
C ALA A 143 -4.67 6.44 5.75
N ALA A 144 -4.16 7.63 6.07
CA ALA A 144 -3.24 8.39 5.23
C ALA A 144 -1.80 7.86 5.33
N HIS A 145 -0.94 8.30 4.41
CA HIS A 145 0.48 7.93 4.37
C HIS A 145 1.18 8.14 5.72
N ALA A 146 1.97 7.14 6.11
CA ALA A 146 2.74 7.14 7.36
C ALA A 146 1.90 7.18 8.67
N SER A 147 0.55 7.12 8.58
CA SER A 147 -0.29 7.15 9.79
C SER A 147 -0.16 5.88 10.65
N GLU A 148 0.28 4.76 10.09
CA GLU A 148 0.53 3.50 10.80
C GLU A 148 1.80 3.51 11.66
N ILE A 149 2.76 4.37 11.37
CA ILE A 149 4.09 4.36 12.00
C ILE A 149 3.98 4.48 13.52
N GLY A 150 3.16 5.39 14.02
CA GLY A 150 2.93 5.54 15.46
C GLY A 150 2.38 4.27 16.11
N TYR A 151 1.56 3.51 15.40
CA TYR A 151 1.00 2.24 15.87
C TYR A 151 2.05 1.11 15.84
N VAL A 152 2.82 1.01 14.77
CA VAL A 152 3.90 0.01 14.64
C VAL A 152 4.92 0.17 15.77
N PHE A 153 5.33 1.40 16.08
CA PHE A 153 6.31 1.66 17.14
C PHE A 153 5.70 1.83 18.53
N ASN A 154 4.38 1.69 18.67
CA ASN A 154 3.65 1.94 19.93
C ASN A 154 4.02 3.30 20.55
N ASN A 155 4.18 4.30 19.71
CA ASN A 155 4.58 5.66 20.06
C ASN A 155 3.61 6.67 19.44
N LEU A 156 2.36 6.60 19.91
CA LEU A 156 1.31 7.52 19.47
C LEU A 156 1.60 8.91 20.02
N ARG A 157 1.44 9.90 19.19
CA ARG A 157 1.56 11.31 19.56
C ARG A 157 0.27 12.05 19.21
N SER A 158 -0.18 12.91 20.12
CA SER A 158 -1.24 13.84 19.79
C SER A 158 -0.76 14.81 18.70
N TRP A 159 -1.53 14.95 17.64
CA TRP A 159 -1.25 15.86 16.54
C TRP A 159 -2.46 16.73 16.26
N ASN A 160 -2.25 18.06 16.12
CA ASN A 160 -3.32 19.02 15.88
C ASN A 160 -4.51 18.91 16.84
N GLY A 161 -4.25 18.66 18.14
CA GLY A 161 -5.29 18.53 19.16
C GLY A 161 -6.02 17.18 19.14
N SER A 162 -5.53 16.19 18.38
CA SER A 162 -6.10 14.85 18.41
C SER A 162 -5.96 14.21 19.79
N VAL A 163 -6.98 13.46 20.20
CA VAL A 163 -7.01 12.73 21.46
C VAL A 163 -6.68 11.28 21.19
N ILE A 164 -5.64 10.77 21.86
CA ILE A 164 -5.31 9.35 21.86
C ILE A 164 -6.24 8.63 22.82
N THR A 165 -7.02 7.69 22.30
CA THR A 165 -7.96 6.90 23.10
C THR A 165 -7.31 5.62 23.63
N SER A 166 -7.98 4.94 24.57
CA SER A 166 -7.57 3.59 25.01
C SER A 166 -7.64 2.59 23.85
N HIS A 167 -8.56 2.80 22.91
CA HIS A 167 -8.67 1.96 21.72
C HIS A 167 -7.48 2.15 20.78
N ASP A 168 -7.05 3.40 20.50
CA ASP A 168 -5.83 3.67 19.74
C ASP A 168 -4.62 2.97 20.38
N SER A 169 -4.50 3.05 21.71
CA SER A 169 -3.41 2.40 22.45
C SER A 169 -3.45 0.87 22.33
N ALA A 170 -4.65 0.27 22.31
CA ALA A 170 -4.81 -1.17 22.11
C ALA A 170 -4.38 -1.60 20.70
N VAL A 171 -4.78 -0.85 19.65
CA VAL A 171 -4.36 -1.09 18.27
C VAL A 171 -2.84 -0.96 18.15
N ALA A 172 -2.25 0.09 18.72
CA ALA A 172 -0.81 0.28 18.71
C ALA A 172 -0.04 -0.86 19.39
N LYS A 173 -0.50 -1.31 20.55
CA LYS A 173 0.11 -2.45 21.25
C LYS A 173 0.05 -3.74 20.41
N MET A 174 -1.09 -3.99 19.77
CA MET A 174 -1.27 -5.15 18.89
C MET A 174 -0.32 -5.10 17.70
N MET A 175 -0.29 -3.99 16.96
CA MET A 175 0.60 -3.81 15.82
C MET A 175 2.07 -3.94 16.21
N ASN A 176 2.48 -3.23 17.26
CA ASN A 176 3.85 -3.31 17.77
C ASN A 176 4.23 -4.75 18.11
N THR A 177 3.32 -5.56 18.66
CA THR A 177 3.58 -6.96 18.99
C THR A 177 3.85 -7.79 17.73
N TYR A 178 3.07 -7.60 16.64
CA TYR A 178 3.34 -8.27 15.37
C TYR A 178 4.74 -7.94 14.84
N TRP A 179 5.09 -6.66 14.75
CA TRP A 179 6.40 -6.23 14.23
C TRP A 179 7.55 -6.67 15.12
N ALA A 180 7.39 -6.62 16.45
CA ALA A 180 8.40 -7.09 17.39
C ALA A 180 8.63 -8.61 17.29
N ASN A 181 7.56 -9.40 17.14
CA ASN A 181 7.67 -10.84 16.91
C ASN A 181 8.42 -11.13 15.61
N PHE A 182 8.02 -10.45 14.53
CA PHE A 182 8.67 -10.61 13.23
C PHE A 182 10.16 -10.23 13.28
N ALA A 183 10.51 -9.12 13.89
CA ALA A 183 11.91 -8.70 14.04
C ALA A 183 12.76 -9.71 14.80
N LYS A 184 12.17 -10.45 15.74
CA LYS A 184 12.88 -11.46 16.54
C LYS A 184 12.99 -12.81 15.85
N THR A 185 11.99 -13.20 15.07
CA THR A 185 11.83 -14.60 14.62
C THR A 185 11.59 -14.77 13.12
N GLY A 186 11.34 -13.69 12.37
CA GLY A 186 10.87 -13.73 10.98
C GLY A 186 9.41 -14.13 10.83
N ASN A 187 8.68 -14.28 11.95
CA ASN A 187 7.25 -14.63 11.98
C ASN A 187 6.50 -13.64 12.90
N PRO A 188 5.49 -12.90 12.40
CA PRO A 188 4.76 -11.92 13.19
C PRO A 188 3.80 -12.54 14.22
N ASN A 189 3.44 -13.82 14.08
CA ASN A 189 2.41 -14.46 14.87
C ASN A 189 2.83 -14.68 16.32
N GLY A 190 1.84 -14.79 17.21
CA GLY A 190 2.00 -15.06 18.63
C GLY A 190 0.68 -15.49 19.27
N SER A 191 0.73 -16.14 20.43
CA SER A 191 -0.44 -16.73 21.10
C SER A 191 -1.56 -15.74 21.47
N SER A 192 -1.25 -14.45 21.55
CA SER A 192 -2.22 -13.41 21.92
C SER A 192 -2.72 -12.59 20.72
N LEU A 193 -2.31 -12.95 19.50
CA LEU A 193 -2.64 -12.22 18.29
C LEU A 193 -3.51 -13.07 17.35
N PRO A 194 -4.43 -12.45 16.61
CA PRO A 194 -5.04 -13.09 15.44
C PRO A 194 -3.98 -13.63 14.49
N ASN A 195 -4.26 -14.75 13.83
CA ASN A 195 -3.30 -15.33 12.90
C ASN A 195 -3.11 -14.43 11.69
N TRP A 196 -1.86 -14.16 11.33
CA TRP A 196 -1.46 -13.50 10.10
C TRP A 196 -0.91 -14.55 9.14
N SER A 197 -1.67 -14.88 8.11
CA SER A 197 -1.29 -15.91 7.14
C SER A 197 -0.09 -15.46 6.31
N ILE A 198 0.80 -16.42 5.97
CA ILE A 198 1.78 -16.20 4.90
C ILE A 198 1.00 -15.96 3.60
N TYR A 199 1.40 -14.95 2.84
CA TYR A 199 0.75 -14.60 1.59
C TYR A 199 0.79 -15.76 0.60
N ASP A 200 -0.36 -16.07 0.06
CA ASP A 200 -0.58 -17.07 -1.00
C ASP A 200 -1.33 -16.39 -2.14
N SER A 201 -0.70 -16.31 -3.32
CA SER A 201 -1.28 -15.64 -4.49
C SER A 201 -2.59 -16.26 -4.98
N THR A 202 -2.86 -17.53 -4.65
CA THR A 202 -4.12 -18.20 -5.00
C THR A 202 -5.28 -17.80 -4.09
N LYS A 203 -4.99 -17.53 -2.82
CA LYS A 203 -5.97 -17.09 -1.81
C LYS A 203 -6.04 -15.58 -1.71
N ASN A 204 -4.92 -14.91 -1.98
CA ASN A 204 -4.76 -13.47 -1.86
C ASN A 204 -5.16 -12.93 -0.47
N GLU A 205 -4.84 -13.69 0.60
CA GLU A 205 -5.14 -13.33 1.98
C GLU A 205 -4.10 -12.33 2.51
N ILE A 206 -4.60 -11.31 3.21
CA ILE A 206 -3.80 -10.28 3.87
C ILE A 206 -4.28 -10.11 5.32
N LEU A 207 -3.48 -9.47 6.16
CA LEU A 207 -3.94 -8.99 7.46
C LEU A 207 -4.49 -7.56 7.30
N GLU A 208 -5.79 -7.37 7.44
CA GLU A 208 -6.34 -6.03 7.56
C GLU A 208 -6.43 -5.59 9.03
N ILE A 209 -5.84 -4.43 9.34
CA ILE A 209 -6.15 -3.69 10.56
C ILE A 209 -7.36 -2.82 10.21
N ARG A 210 -8.54 -3.34 10.48
CA ARG A 210 -9.82 -2.78 10.06
C ARG A 210 -10.15 -1.44 10.70
N PRO A 211 -11.11 -0.67 10.14
CA PRO A 211 -11.55 0.59 10.73
C PRO A 211 -12.03 0.49 12.18
N ASP A 212 -12.49 -0.69 12.63
CA ASP A 212 -12.85 -0.96 14.03
C ASP A 212 -11.65 -1.35 14.91
N GLY A 213 -10.43 -1.28 14.38
CA GLY A 213 -9.18 -1.60 15.06
C GLY A 213 -8.88 -3.09 15.23
N LYS A 214 -9.70 -3.98 14.70
CA LYS A 214 -9.42 -5.43 14.74
C LYS A 214 -8.46 -5.83 13.63
N ALA A 215 -7.57 -6.76 13.94
CA ALA A 215 -6.75 -7.43 12.94
C ALA A 215 -7.48 -8.68 12.44
N VAL A 216 -7.67 -8.79 11.13
CA VAL A 216 -8.37 -9.91 10.49
C VAL A 216 -7.60 -10.39 9.27
N SER A 217 -7.26 -11.69 9.23
CA SER A 217 -6.76 -12.32 7.99
C SER A 217 -7.94 -12.68 7.10
N GLU A 218 -7.94 -12.10 5.90
CA GLU A 218 -9.02 -12.29 4.93
C GLU A 218 -8.53 -12.06 3.49
N PRO A 219 -9.28 -12.52 2.47
CA PRO A 219 -8.99 -12.16 1.09
C PRO A 219 -8.95 -10.65 0.92
N ASP A 220 -7.95 -10.14 0.20
CA ASP A 220 -7.79 -8.69 0.00
C ASP A 220 -9.05 -8.08 -0.63
N PRO A 221 -9.75 -7.19 0.07
CA PRO A 221 -10.98 -6.56 -0.44
C PRO A 221 -10.73 -5.68 -1.67
N ARG A 222 -9.47 -5.35 -1.94
CA ARG A 222 -9.05 -4.54 -3.09
C ARG A 222 -8.71 -5.37 -4.32
N LYS A 223 -8.81 -6.71 -4.26
CA LYS A 223 -8.36 -7.60 -5.34
C LYS A 223 -8.78 -7.13 -6.74
N ALA A 224 -10.04 -6.77 -6.93
CA ALA A 224 -10.53 -6.33 -8.24
C ALA A 224 -9.85 -5.05 -8.73
N ARG A 225 -9.54 -4.10 -7.83
CA ARG A 225 -8.83 -2.87 -8.16
C ARG A 225 -7.36 -3.15 -8.49
N LEU A 226 -6.71 -4.02 -7.70
CA LEU A 226 -5.31 -4.36 -7.89
C LEU A 226 -5.10 -5.18 -9.18
N ASP A 227 -6.00 -6.10 -9.52
CA ASP A 227 -5.97 -6.82 -10.79
C ASP A 227 -6.10 -5.86 -11.98
N LEU A 228 -6.93 -4.83 -11.84
CA LEU A 228 -7.11 -3.79 -12.84
C LEU A 228 -5.84 -2.93 -13.00
N ILE A 229 -5.19 -2.53 -11.90
CA ILE A 229 -3.92 -1.79 -11.93
C ILE A 229 -2.84 -2.62 -12.62
N GLU A 230 -2.68 -3.87 -12.23
CA GLU A 230 -1.71 -4.78 -12.87
C GLU A 230 -1.94 -4.88 -14.38
N LYS A 231 -3.21 -5.05 -14.80
CA LYS A 231 -3.60 -5.11 -16.20
C LYS A 231 -3.29 -3.80 -16.94
N ALA A 232 -3.57 -2.65 -16.32
CA ALA A 232 -3.30 -1.35 -16.92
C ALA A 232 -1.79 -1.14 -17.11
N VAL A 233 -1.00 -1.36 -16.07
CA VAL A 233 0.47 -1.17 -16.11
C VAL A 233 1.12 -2.12 -17.11
N THR A 234 0.75 -3.41 -17.12
CA THR A 234 1.28 -4.38 -18.08
C THR A 234 0.92 -4.06 -19.54
N SER A 235 -0.18 -3.38 -19.78
CA SER A 235 -0.60 -2.93 -21.12
C SER A 235 0.00 -1.57 -21.51
N GLY A 236 0.92 -1.01 -20.71
CA GLY A 236 1.54 0.28 -21.01
C GLY A 236 0.61 1.48 -20.77
N ASN A 237 -0.39 1.34 -19.93
CA ASN A 237 -1.31 2.40 -19.52
C ASN A 237 -1.02 2.87 -18.08
N LEU A 238 -1.67 3.93 -17.68
CA LEU A 238 -1.59 4.47 -16.31
C LEU A 238 -0.15 4.91 -15.92
N HIS A 239 0.52 5.58 -16.84
CA HIS A 239 1.86 6.16 -16.63
C HIS A 239 1.82 7.44 -15.80
#